data_a9700c7fce3567f5f3bc38de70000bc2
#
_entry.id   a9700c7fce3567f5f3bc38de70000bc2
#
_cell.length_a   1.000
_cell.length_b   1.000
_cell.length_c   1.000
_cell.angle_alpha   90.00
_cell.angle_beta   90.00
_cell.angle_gamma   90.00
#
_symmetry.space_group_name_H-M   'P 1'
#
loop_
_entity.id
_entity.type
_entity.pdbx_description
1 polymer ?
#
loop_
_entity_poly.entity_id
_entity_poly.type
_entity_poly.pdbx_seq_one_letter_code
_entity_poly.pdbx_strand_id
1 'polypeptide(L)'
;MELNEKLFKALANKTRLAILHWLKDPEKEIHVVSCQTIQYELEHFGGICVGDIVQQAGLAQSTISSYLNMLEEVGLLISERHGKWTYYRRNEPAFRELSSLIKEEL
;
A
#
# COMPACT_ATOMS: atom_id res chain seq x y z
N MET A 1 -9.09 -9.60 11.14
CA MET A 1 -8.47 -8.31 11.54
C MET A 1 -8.94 -7.93 12.93
N GLU A 2 -8.09 -7.32 13.70
CA GLU A 2 -8.36 -6.95 15.07
C GLU A 2 -7.90 -5.51 15.31
N LEU A 3 -8.74 -4.71 16.02
CA LEU A 3 -8.34 -3.36 16.41
C LEU A 3 -7.38 -3.46 17.60
N ASN A 4 -6.12 -3.15 17.36
CA ASN A 4 -5.07 -3.19 18.38
C ASN A 4 -4.03 -2.10 18.12
N GLU A 5 -3.09 -1.97 19.04
CA GLU A 5 -2.03 -0.96 18.93
C GLU A 5 -1.18 -1.14 17.68
N LYS A 6 -0.89 -2.38 17.29
CA LYS A 6 -0.05 -2.65 16.11
C LYS A 6 -0.68 -2.11 14.85
N LEU A 7 -2.00 -2.29 14.70
CA LEU A 7 -2.74 -1.75 13.56
C LEU A 7 -2.69 -0.22 13.55
N PHE A 8 -3.00 0.41 14.67
CA PHE A 8 -3.00 1.88 14.75
C PHE A 8 -1.61 2.47 14.62
N LYS A 9 -0.57 1.82 15.13
CA LYS A 9 0.82 2.25 14.91
C LYS A 9 1.20 2.19 13.43
N ALA A 10 0.76 1.17 12.70
CA ALA A 10 1.00 1.08 11.27
C ALA A 10 0.38 2.25 10.52
N LEU A 11 -0.77 2.75 10.98
CA LEU A 11 -1.46 3.90 10.37
C LEU A 11 -0.90 5.24 10.86
N ALA A 12 -0.23 5.28 12.00
CA ALA A 12 0.22 6.53 12.63
C ALA A 12 1.55 7.01 12.06
N ASN A 13 1.60 7.20 10.74
CA ASN A 13 2.78 7.71 10.05
C ASN A 13 2.36 8.37 8.74
N LYS A 14 2.85 9.58 8.52
CA LYS A 14 2.51 10.38 7.34
C LYS A 14 2.76 9.64 6.03
N THR A 15 3.92 9.01 5.89
CA THR A 15 4.30 8.33 4.66
C THR A 15 3.48 7.06 4.45
N ARG A 16 3.25 6.28 5.50
CA ARG A 16 2.43 5.08 5.38
C ARG A 16 0.98 5.41 4.99
N LEU A 17 0.41 6.47 5.56
CA LEU A 17 -0.91 6.95 5.15
C LEU A 17 -0.91 7.41 3.69
N ALA A 18 0.15 8.10 3.26
CA ALA A 18 0.29 8.53 1.87
C ALA A 18 0.35 7.33 0.92
N ILE A 19 1.12 6.30 1.26
CA ILE A 19 1.22 5.07 0.46
C ILE A 19 -0.16 4.44 0.27
N LEU A 20 -0.93 4.30 1.33
CA LEU A 20 -2.29 3.74 1.25
C LEU A 20 -3.18 4.60 0.34
N HIS A 21 -3.05 5.91 0.43
CA HIS A 21 -3.79 6.83 -0.42
C HIS A 21 -3.40 6.68 -1.91
N TRP A 22 -2.10 6.58 -2.20
CA TRP A 22 -1.63 6.39 -3.59
C TRP A 22 -2.13 5.06 -4.17
N LEU A 23 -2.12 4.00 -3.38
CA LEU A 23 -2.52 2.67 -3.85
C LEU A 23 -4.04 2.49 -3.92
N LYS A 24 -4.81 3.42 -3.37
CA LYS A 24 -6.26 3.42 -3.53
C LYS A 24 -6.68 3.75 -4.96
N ASP A 25 -6.03 4.72 -5.57
CA ASP A 25 -6.24 5.10 -6.96
C ASP A 25 -4.90 5.45 -7.61
N PRO A 26 -4.10 4.42 -7.98
CA PRO A 26 -2.74 4.65 -8.44
C PRO A 26 -2.65 5.48 -9.71
N GLU A 27 -3.61 5.33 -10.63
CA GLU A 27 -3.60 6.07 -11.89
C GLU A 27 -3.71 7.58 -11.66
N LYS A 28 -4.47 7.97 -10.64
CA LYS A 28 -4.67 9.37 -10.28
C LYS A 28 -3.55 9.92 -9.41
N GLU A 29 -3.04 9.10 -8.49
CA GLU A 29 -2.20 9.58 -7.39
C GLU A 29 -0.69 9.39 -7.62
N ILE A 30 -0.28 8.48 -8.49
CA ILE A 30 1.14 8.23 -8.76
C ILE A 30 1.56 8.97 -10.01
N HIS A 31 2.54 9.86 -9.87
CA HIS A 31 2.95 10.77 -10.93
C HIS A 31 4.39 10.59 -11.42
N VAL A 32 5.16 9.71 -10.77
CA VAL A 32 6.58 9.48 -11.11
C VAL A 32 6.78 8.67 -12.38
N VAL A 33 5.74 7.98 -12.82
CA VAL A 33 5.71 7.23 -14.08
C VAL A 33 4.43 7.57 -14.85
N SER A 34 4.37 7.20 -16.12
CA SER A 34 3.20 7.51 -16.95
C SER A 34 1.96 6.73 -16.49
N CYS A 35 0.79 7.27 -16.79
CA CYS A 35 -0.48 6.60 -16.54
C CYS A 35 -0.54 5.24 -17.24
N GLN A 36 0.02 5.15 -18.45
CA GLN A 36 0.09 3.89 -19.19
C GLN A 36 0.93 2.84 -18.47
N THR A 37 2.04 3.25 -17.85
CA THR A 37 2.87 2.34 -17.04
C THR A 37 2.08 1.81 -15.85
N ILE A 38 1.35 2.67 -15.14
CA ILE A 38 0.51 2.27 -14.02
C ILE A 38 -0.58 1.29 -14.49
N GLN A 39 -1.25 1.59 -15.58
CA GLN A 39 -2.27 0.69 -16.15
C GLN A 39 -1.68 -0.68 -16.48
N TYR A 40 -0.50 -0.71 -17.08
CA TYR A 40 0.19 -1.95 -17.42
C TYR A 40 0.48 -2.79 -16.16
N GLU A 41 1.02 -2.15 -15.12
CA GLU A 41 1.34 -2.83 -13.86
C GLU A 41 0.08 -3.41 -13.20
N LEU A 42 -1.01 -2.65 -13.16
CA LEU A 42 -2.27 -3.11 -12.60
C LEU A 42 -2.86 -4.28 -13.38
N GLU A 43 -2.83 -4.23 -14.70
CA GLU A 43 -3.38 -5.29 -15.55
C GLU A 43 -2.56 -6.58 -15.50
N HIS A 44 -1.23 -6.46 -15.51
CA HIS A 44 -0.35 -7.63 -15.64
C HIS A 44 0.10 -8.19 -14.31
N PHE A 45 0.23 -7.34 -13.28
CA PHE A 45 0.80 -7.75 -11.99
C PHE A 45 -0.14 -7.49 -10.80
N GLY A 46 -1.27 -6.86 -11.04
CA GLY A 46 -2.28 -6.62 -10.02
C GLY A 46 -1.86 -5.64 -8.92
N GLY A 47 -0.84 -4.83 -9.16
CA GLY A 47 -0.34 -3.89 -8.17
C GLY A 47 0.75 -2.99 -8.72
N ILE A 48 1.32 -2.16 -7.86
CA ILE A 48 2.33 -1.16 -8.21
C ILE A 48 3.70 -1.63 -7.76
N CYS A 49 4.69 -1.51 -8.65
CA CYS A 49 6.07 -1.90 -8.40
C CYS A 49 6.65 -1.12 -7.23
N VAL A 50 7.39 -1.82 -6.36
CA VAL A 50 8.05 -1.21 -5.20
C VAL A 50 8.93 -0.02 -5.61
N GLY A 51 9.62 -0.12 -6.76
CA GLY A 51 10.47 0.98 -7.26
C GLY A 51 9.71 2.27 -7.51
N ASP A 52 8.49 2.17 -8.03
CA ASP A 52 7.65 3.34 -8.27
C ASP A 52 7.19 3.97 -6.95
N ILE A 53 6.88 3.13 -5.96
CA ILE A 53 6.50 3.61 -4.62
C ILE A 53 7.67 4.34 -3.97
N VAL A 54 8.87 3.76 -4.05
CA VAL A 54 10.10 4.38 -3.52
C VAL A 54 10.33 5.75 -4.18
N GLN A 55 10.22 5.81 -5.49
CA GLN A 55 10.42 7.04 -6.24
C GLN A 55 9.37 8.09 -5.88
N GLN A 56 8.12 7.71 -5.79
CA GLN A 56 7.01 8.61 -5.40
C GLN A 56 7.22 9.17 -4.00
N ALA A 57 7.67 8.35 -3.06
CA ALA A 57 7.88 8.76 -1.67
C ALA A 57 9.10 9.68 -1.50
N GLY A 58 10.12 9.53 -2.36
CA GLY A 58 11.36 10.30 -2.24
C GLY A 58 12.17 9.94 -1.01
N LEU A 59 11.99 8.76 -0.46
CA LEU A 59 12.72 8.24 0.71
C LEU A 59 13.57 7.05 0.32
N ALA A 60 14.46 6.63 1.23
CA ALA A 60 15.32 5.48 1.01
C ALA A 60 14.49 4.20 0.80
N GLN A 61 14.98 3.31 -0.07
CA GLN A 61 14.30 2.05 -0.34
C GLN A 61 14.11 1.20 0.92
N SER A 62 15.10 1.16 1.80
CA SER A 62 15.01 0.40 3.06
C SER A 62 13.90 0.93 3.95
N THR A 63 13.71 2.24 4.01
CA THR A 63 12.61 2.86 4.77
C THR A 63 11.26 2.46 4.20
N ILE A 64 11.11 2.59 2.87
CA ILE A 64 9.84 2.25 2.21
C ILE A 64 9.55 0.75 2.32
N SER A 65 10.55 -0.12 2.15
CA SER A 65 10.36 -1.56 2.32
C SER A 65 9.89 -1.91 3.73
N SER A 66 10.46 -1.25 4.75
CA SER A 66 10.02 -1.42 6.13
C SER A 66 8.57 -0.97 6.32
N TYR A 67 8.19 0.17 5.75
CA TYR A 67 6.81 0.69 5.83
C TYR A 67 5.81 -0.23 5.14
N LEU A 68 6.16 -0.74 3.95
CA LEU A 68 5.32 -1.68 3.23
C LEU A 68 5.12 -2.98 4.00
N ASN A 69 6.19 -3.48 4.64
CA ASN A 69 6.11 -4.66 5.49
C ASN A 69 5.18 -4.43 6.68
N MET A 70 5.26 -3.28 7.33
CA MET A 70 4.37 -2.94 8.44
C MET A 70 2.90 -2.96 8.02
N LEU A 71 2.60 -2.38 6.87
CA LEU A 71 1.23 -2.35 6.34
C LEU A 71 0.74 -3.74 5.91
N GLU A 72 1.62 -4.55 5.37
CA GLU A 72 1.31 -5.92 4.99
C GLU A 72 1.06 -6.80 6.21
N GLU A 73 1.89 -6.67 7.25
CA GLU A 73 1.74 -7.43 8.49
C GLU A 73 0.39 -7.21 9.18
N VAL A 74 -0.15 -6.01 9.10
CA VAL A 74 -1.49 -5.72 9.66
C VAL A 74 -2.62 -6.00 8.68
N GLY A 75 -2.30 -6.55 7.52
CA GLY A 75 -3.29 -7.01 6.55
C GLY A 75 -3.85 -5.95 5.62
N LEU A 76 -3.30 -4.74 5.60
CA LEU A 76 -3.81 -3.65 4.77
C LEU A 76 -3.25 -3.63 3.35
N LEU A 77 -2.10 -4.27 3.12
CA LEU A 77 -1.51 -4.42 1.80
C LEU A 77 -1.32 -5.90 1.46
N ILE A 78 -1.37 -6.18 0.18
CA ILE A 78 -1.04 -7.48 -0.40
C ILE A 78 0.13 -7.27 -1.35
N SER A 79 1.15 -8.13 -1.25
CA SER A 79 2.27 -8.12 -2.18
C SER A 79 2.28 -9.38 -3.03
N GLU A 80 2.74 -9.23 -4.27
CA GLU A 80 2.98 -10.36 -5.17
C GLU A 80 4.33 -10.17 -5.85
N ARG A 81 5.10 -11.25 -5.90
CA ARG A 81 6.38 -11.23 -6.60
C ARG A 81 6.23 -11.77 -8.01
N HIS A 82 6.72 -11.00 -8.98
CA HIS A 82 6.78 -11.39 -10.39
C HIS A 82 8.21 -11.21 -10.87
N GLY A 83 8.92 -12.34 -11.06
CA GLY A 83 10.34 -12.32 -11.35
C GLY A 83 11.13 -11.76 -10.16
N LYS A 84 11.92 -10.72 -10.40
CA LYS A 84 12.72 -10.05 -9.34
C LYS A 84 12.02 -8.82 -8.75
N TRP A 85 10.78 -8.53 -9.17
CA TRP A 85 10.06 -7.34 -8.73
C TRP A 85 8.89 -7.71 -7.84
N THR A 86 8.62 -6.88 -6.81
CA THR A 86 7.46 -7.03 -5.93
C THR A 86 6.47 -5.92 -6.22
N TYR A 87 5.19 -6.28 -6.32
CA TYR A 87 4.09 -5.38 -6.64
C TYR A 87 3.13 -5.36 -5.47
N TYR A 88 2.62 -4.18 -5.15
CA TYR A 88 1.78 -3.96 -3.96
C TYR A 88 0.41 -3.43 -4.36
N ARG A 89 -0.62 -3.92 -3.69
CA ARG A 89 -1.98 -3.40 -3.80
C ARG A 89 -2.63 -3.36 -2.42
N ARG A 90 -3.65 -2.53 -2.29
CA ARG A 90 -4.45 -2.50 -1.07
C ARG A 90 -5.28 -3.78 -0.96
N ASN A 91 -5.44 -4.24 0.27
CA ASN A 91 -6.36 -5.32 0.60
C ASN A 91 -7.75 -4.70 0.85
N GLU A 92 -8.53 -4.48 -0.20
CA GLU A 92 -9.80 -3.78 -0.09
C GLU A 92 -10.79 -4.45 0.89
N PRO A 93 -10.93 -5.79 0.92
CA PRO A 93 -11.75 -6.43 1.95
C PRO A 93 -11.34 -6.06 3.38
N ALA A 94 -10.03 -5.94 3.65
CA ALA A 94 -9.55 -5.54 4.98
C ALA A 94 -9.94 -4.11 5.33
N PHE A 95 -9.95 -3.20 4.36
CA PHE A 95 -10.41 -1.82 4.61
C PHE A 95 -11.90 -1.76 4.91
N ARG A 96 -12.70 -2.57 4.26
CA ARG A 96 -14.14 -2.67 4.57
C ARG A 96 -14.35 -3.23 5.98
N GLU A 97 -13.61 -4.26 6.36
CA GLU A 97 -13.65 -4.83 7.70
C GLU A 97 -13.20 -3.81 8.76
N LEU A 98 -12.10 -3.10 8.50
CA LEU A 98 -11.60 -2.06 9.40
C LEU A 98 -12.65 -0.97 9.65
N SER A 99 -13.31 -0.52 8.60
CA SER A 99 -14.38 0.47 8.71
C SER A 99 -15.51 -0.03 9.62
N SER A 100 -15.93 -1.27 9.44
CA SER A 100 -16.98 -1.89 10.28
C SER A 100 -16.55 -2.03 11.73
N LEU A 101 -15.32 -2.48 11.97
CA LEU A 101 -14.79 -2.66 13.31
C LEU A 101 -14.68 -1.33 14.07
N ILE A 102 -14.22 -0.28 13.40
CA ILE A 102 -14.15 1.06 14.00
C ILE A 102 -15.54 1.53 14.40
N LYS A 103 -16.51 1.35 13.52
CA LYS A 103 -17.89 1.76 13.79
C LYS A 103 -18.51 0.99 14.95
N GLU A 104 -18.25 -0.32 15.02
CA GLU A 104 -18.87 -1.21 16.04
C GLU A 104 -18.16 -1.17 17.38
N GLU A 105 -16.82 -1.05 17.41
CA GLU A 105 -16.05 -1.21 18.64
C GLU A 105 -15.53 0.09 19.23
N LEU A 106 -15.45 1.15 18.44
CA LEU A 106 -15.02 2.46 18.91
C LEU A 106 -16.16 3.49 18.87
#